data_4625fe415025fe9b0f43a7b20676cf9d
#
_entry.id   4625fe415025fe9b0f43a7b20676cf9d
#
_cell.length_a   1.000
_cell.length_b   1.000
_cell.length_c   1.000
_cell.angle_alpha   90.00
_cell.angle_beta   90.00
_cell.angle_gamma   90.00
#
_symmetry.space_group_name_H-M   'P 1'
#
loop_
_entity.id
_entity.type
_entity.pdbx_description
1 polymer ?
#
loop_
_entity_poly.entity_id
_entity_poly.type
_entity_poly.pdbx_seq_one_letter_code
_entity_poly.pdbx_strand_id
1 'polypeptide(L)'
;NITKQITIKKGVNGENSDSDTESQANLTIKTKELKLTEDLSISGFNKAEITAKGNNDLIIGETSDDSNANAKKVTFDKVKDSKISANGHNVTLNSKVETSNSDSSADDSNDNNTGLTISAKDVTVNNDVTSHKTINISATTGNVTTKESTTINAATGSVEVTAKTGDISGTISGNTVNVTATNSLITQSSSKIEAKKGEANVTSATGTIGGTISGNTVSVTATDSLTTQASSSITSSNGQTTLTAKNGSIAGSIDAANVTLNTTGTLTTVAGSNIKATSGTLAINAKDAKLDGTASGDRTEVNATNASGSGRVTAKTSSSVNITGDLNTINGLNIISENGRNTVRLRGKEIEVKYIQPGVASVEEVIEAKRVLEKVKDLSDEERETLAKLGVSAVRFVEPNNTITVNTQNEFTTRPSSQVTISEGKACFSSGNGAAVCTNITDGGQQ
;
A
#
# COMPACT_ATOMS: atom_id res chain seq x y z
N ASN A 1 16.24 39.47 11.28
CA ASN A 1 17.00 38.63 12.21
C ASN A 1 16.33 38.57 13.57
N ILE A 2 16.05 37.38 14.04
CA ILE A 2 15.58 37.13 15.41
C ILE A 2 16.81 36.78 16.24
N THR A 3 17.36 37.77 16.93
CA THR A 3 18.60 37.64 17.71
C THR A 3 18.34 37.47 19.21
N LYS A 4 17.09 37.66 19.64
CA LYS A 4 16.60 37.39 20.99
C LYS A 4 15.27 36.67 20.89
N GLN A 5 14.90 35.92 21.91
CA GLN A 5 13.58 35.33 21.97
C GLN A 5 12.52 36.41 21.89
N ILE A 6 11.64 36.32 20.92
CA ILE A 6 10.56 37.27 20.67
C ILE A 6 9.24 36.56 20.75
N THR A 7 8.31 37.16 21.51
CA THR A 7 6.93 36.73 21.58
C THR A 7 6.04 37.87 21.07
N ILE A 8 5.31 37.61 20.00
CA ILE A 8 4.31 38.52 19.46
C ILE A 8 2.96 38.04 19.95
N LYS A 9 2.33 38.83 20.80
CA LYS A 9 1.01 38.49 21.38
C LYS A 9 -0.04 39.48 20.87
N LYS A 10 -1.24 38.96 20.70
CA LYS A 10 -2.41 39.78 20.55
C LYS A 10 -2.60 40.70 21.77
N GLY A 11 -2.86 41.98 21.57
CA GLY A 11 -3.21 42.90 22.66
C GLY A 11 -4.58 42.58 23.26
N VAL A 12 -4.68 42.75 24.59
CA VAL A 12 -5.97 42.66 25.31
C VAL A 12 -6.57 44.02 25.35
N ASN A 13 -7.79 44.18 24.85
CA ASN A 13 -8.54 45.41 25.07
C ASN A 13 -8.84 45.57 26.58
N GLY A 14 -8.60 46.75 27.12
CA GLY A 14 -8.64 47.00 28.56
C GLY A 14 -9.90 46.56 29.30
N GLU A 15 -9.75 46.53 30.59
CA GLU A 15 -10.49 45.91 31.70
C GLU A 15 -12.03 46.03 31.74
N ASN A 16 -12.81 46.02 30.73
CA ASN A 16 -14.28 45.96 30.89
C ASN A 16 -15.01 45.49 29.61
N SER A 17 -14.74 44.36 29.09
CA SER A 17 -15.67 43.73 28.18
C SER A 17 -16.00 42.33 28.60
N ASP A 18 -17.12 42.18 29.28
CA ASP A 18 -17.87 40.93 29.47
C ASP A 18 -18.49 40.43 28.14
N SER A 19 -17.82 40.61 27.04
CA SER A 19 -18.28 40.06 25.77
C SER A 19 -17.23 39.12 25.25
N ASP A 20 -17.59 37.84 25.21
CA ASP A 20 -16.97 36.79 24.44
C ASP A 20 -16.97 37.10 22.92
N THR A 21 -16.60 38.30 22.53
CA THR A 21 -16.29 38.58 21.15
C THR A 21 -14.93 38.00 20.87
N GLU A 22 -14.90 36.86 20.22
CA GLU A 22 -13.69 36.25 19.64
C GLU A 22 -12.88 37.36 19.00
N SER A 23 -11.70 37.60 19.52
CA SER A 23 -10.85 38.62 18.96
C SER A 23 -10.41 38.23 17.56
N GLN A 24 -10.71 39.06 16.60
CA GLN A 24 -10.38 38.88 15.18
C GLN A 24 -9.04 39.50 14.80
N ALA A 25 -8.10 39.61 15.73
CA ALA A 25 -6.79 40.14 15.41
C ALA A 25 -6.00 39.18 14.52
N ASN A 26 -5.46 39.69 13.44
CA ASN A 26 -4.65 38.98 12.49
C ASN A 26 -3.22 39.52 12.48
N LEU A 27 -2.25 38.65 12.29
CA LEU A 27 -0.85 39.01 12.13
C LEU A 27 -0.35 38.54 10.76
N THR A 28 0.33 39.43 10.05
CA THR A 28 1.05 39.06 8.82
C THR A 28 2.50 39.52 8.93
N ILE A 29 3.43 38.60 8.78
CA ILE A 29 4.86 38.89 8.68
C ILE A 29 5.26 38.67 7.22
N LYS A 30 5.73 39.73 6.55
CA LYS A 30 6.22 39.67 5.18
C LYS A 30 7.73 39.76 5.17
N THR A 31 8.39 38.73 4.66
CA THR A 31 9.85 38.70 4.61
C THR A 31 10.34 37.75 3.51
N LYS A 32 11.58 37.91 3.06
CA LYS A 32 12.24 36.97 2.17
C LYS A 32 12.93 35.85 2.96
N GLU A 33 13.49 36.25 4.11
CA GLU A 33 14.27 35.37 4.94
C GLU A 33 14.02 35.72 6.41
N LEU A 34 13.71 34.72 7.20
CA LEU A 34 13.57 34.81 8.63
C LEU A 34 14.74 34.08 9.29
N LYS A 35 15.77 34.85 9.68
CA LYS A 35 16.93 34.28 10.37
C LYS A 35 16.62 34.11 11.84
N LEU A 36 16.79 32.90 12.33
CA LEU A 36 16.48 32.50 13.70
C LEU A 36 17.77 32.12 14.45
N THR A 37 18.33 33.01 15.22
CA THR A 37 19.32 32.70 16.24
C THR A 37 18.67 32.44 17.60
N GLU A 38 17.41 32.81 17.78
CA GLU A 38 16.54 32.54 18.91
C GLU A 38 15.13 32.22 18.44
N ASP A 39 14.30 31.70 19.35
CA ASP A 39 12.93 31.32 19.03
C ASP A 39 12.02 32.53 18.76
N LEU A 40 11.08 32.34 17.83
CA LEU A 40 9.99 33.25 17.59
C LEU A 40 8.67 32.59 18.01
N SER A 41 7.95 33.22 18.93
CA SER A 41 6.63 32.76 19.35
C SER A 41 5.55 33.77 18.92
N ILE A 42 4.52 33.28 18.26
CA ILE A 42 3.34 34.04 17.82
C ILE A 42 2.13 33.47 18.55
N SER A 43 1.41 34.31 19.32
CA SER A 43 0.39 33.82 20.24
C SER A 43 -0.92 34.57 20.18
N GLY A 44 -2.04 33.87 20.21
CA GLY A 44 -3.38 34.37 20.48
C GLY A 44 -4.09 35.03 19.28
N PHE A 45 -3.54 34.98 18.09
CA PHE A 45 -4.16 35.56 16.89
C PHE A 45 -5.25 34.65 16.31
N ASN A 46 -6.27 35.28 15.72
CA ASN A 46 -7.25 34.55 14.93
C ASN A 46 -6.57 33.94 13.69
N LYS A 47 -5.80 34.73 12.97
CA LYS A 47 -4.94 34.28 11.85
C LYS A 47 -3.54 34.83 12.04
N ALA A 48 -2.55 33.99 11.78
CA ALA A 48 -1.16 34.41 11.71
C ALA A 48 -0.52 33.81 10.47
N GLU A 49 0.10 34.68 9.68
CA GLU A 49 0.75 34.25 8.45
C GLU A 49 2.17 34.79 8.37
N ILE A 50 3.09 33.92 8.03
CA ILE A 50 4.42 34.31 7.59
C ILE A 50 4.44 34.07 6.08
N THR A 51 4.64 35.15 5.31
CA THR A 51 4.56 35.09 3.85
C THR A 51 5.77 35.75 3.20
N ALA A 52 6.07 35.36 1.98
CA ALA A 52 7.14 35.94 1.20
C ALA A 52 6.84 37.42 0.89
N LYS A 53 7.85 38.25 1.02
CA LYS A 53 7.77 39.67 0.63
C LYS A 53 7.85 39.81 -0.91
N GLY A 54 6.79 40.30 -1.52
CA GLY A 54 6.74 40.51 -2.97
C GLY A 54 6.87 39.19 -3.75
N ASN A 55 7.51 39.26 -4.90
CA ASN A 55 7.75 38.13 -5.78
C ASN A 55 9.07 37.42 -5.41
N ASN A 56 9.15 36.88 -4.20
CA ASN A 56 10.38 36.23 -3.70
C ASN A 56 10.03 34.90 -3.04
N ASP A 57 11.05 34.08 -2.90
CA ASP A 57 11.03 32.92 -2.03
C ASP A 57 10.96 33.32 -0.56
N LEU A 58 10.50 32.43 0.27
CA LEU A 58 10.54 32.56 1.72
C LEU A 58 11.42 31.47 2.31
N ILE A 59 12.43 31.89 3.05
CA ILE A 59 13.34 30.97 3.77
C ILE A 59 13.17 31.22 5.28
N ILE A 60 12.81 30.16 6.00
CA ILE A 60 12.71 30.21 7.46
C ILE A 60 13.88 29.42 8.06
N GLY A 61 14.77 30.14 8.72
CA GLY A 61 15.98 29.60 9.33
C GLY A 61 17.16 29.53 8.37
N GLU A 62 18.34 29.39 8.93
CA GLU A 62 19.58 29.20 8.17
C GLU A 62 19.84 27.71 7.92
N THR A 63 20.43 27.39 6.78
CA THR A 63 20.99 26.07 6.54
C THR A 63 22.17 25.88 7.51
N SER A 64 21.99 25.05 8.53
CA SER A 64 23.08 24.56 9.34
C SER A 64 23.40 23.13 8.93
N ASP A 65 24.66 22.87 8.64
CA ASP A 65 25.18 21.52 8.45
C ASP A 65 25.19 20.71 9.76
N ASP A 66 24.89 21.34 10.86
CA ASP A 66 24.77 20.71 12.17
C ASP A 66 23.32 20.24 12.41
N SER A 67 23.17 18.95 12.56
CA SER A 67 22.00 18.28 13.13
C SER A 67 21.86 18.66 14.61
N ASN A 68 21.67 19.95 14.90
CA ASN A 68 21.85 20.47 16.24
C ASN A 68 20.57 20.31 17.07
N ALA A 69 20.70 19.67 18.23
CA ALA A 69 19.67 19.57 19.26
C ALA A 69 19.14 20.95 19.73
N ASN A 70 19.74 22.04 19.31
CA ASN A 70 19.40 23.42 19.63
C ASN A 70 18.78 24.20 18.45
N ALA A 71 18.22 23.53 17.46
CA ALA A 71 17.54 24.22 16.38
C ALA A 71 16.46 25.14 16.91
N LYS A 72 16.53 26.43 16.55
CA LYS A 72 15.55 27.42 16.90
C LYS A 72 14.26 27.19 16.14
N LYS A 73 13.15 27.63 16.70
CA LYS A 73 11.81 27.32 16.16
C LYS A 73 10.93 28.54 16.04
N VAL A 74 9.95 28.42 15.14
CA VAL A 74 8.78 29.27 15.07
C VAL A 74 7.61 28.53 15.67
N THR A 75 6.96 29.12 16.66
CA THR A 75 5.78 28.56 17.31
C THR A 75 4.57 29.46 17.07
N PHE A 76 3.48 28.86 16.60
CA PHE A 76 2.15 29.45 16.58
C PHE A 76 1.35 28.87 17.75
N ASP A 77 1.18 29.65 18.82
CA ASP A 77 0.50 29.20 20.04
C ASP A 77 -0.89 29.84 20.14
N LYS A 78 -1.93 29.03 20.33
CA LYS A 78 -3.32 29.50 20.38
C LYS A 78 -3.73 30.37 19.17
N VAL A 79 -3.22 30.04 18.03
CA VAL A 79 -3.56 30.66 16.76
C VAL A 79 -4.59 29.81 16.06
N LYS A 80 -5.75 30.38 15.71
CA LYS A 80 -6.83 29.63 15.08
C LYS A 80 -6.43 29.13 13.71
N ASP A 81 -5.79 29.96 12.90
CA ASP A 81 -5.38 29.66 11.53
C ASP A 81 -3.94 30.11 11.31
N SER A 82 -3.03 29.16 11.23
CA SER A 82 -1.59 29.39 11.06
C SER A 82 -1.18 29.06 9.64
N LYS A 83 -0.48 29.99 8.98
CA LYS A 83 -0.10 29.81 7.59
C LYS A 83 1.32 30.29 7.31
N ILE A 84 2.03 29.54 6.48
CA ILE A 84 3.31 29.91 5.87
C ILE A 84 3.12 29.83 4.36
N SER A 85 3.44 30.90 3.65
CA SER A 85 3.17 30.95 2.21
C SER A 85 4.19 31.74 1.40
N ALA A 86 4.32 31.34 0.13
CA ALA A 86 4.98 32.11 -0.91
C ALA A 86 4.16 31.96 -2.20
N ASN A 87 3.54 33.03 -2.66
CA ASN A 87 2.67 33.00 -3.83
C ASN A 87 3.49 32.89 -5.12
N GLY A 88 3.42 31.74 -5.80
CA GLY A 88 4.13 31.47 -7.04
C GLY A 88 5.65 31.29 -6.89
N HIS A 89 6.14 31.26 -5.66
CA HIS A 89 7.55 31.07 -5.30
C HIS A 89 7.70 29.99 -4.24
N ASN A 90 8.90 29.77 -3.72
CA ASN A 90 9.26 28.63 -2.91
C ASN A 90 9.27 28.95 -1.42
N VAL A 91 8.89 27.99 -0.60
CA VAL A 91 9.09 27.98 0.83
C VAL A 91 10.12 26.94 1.20
N THR A 92 11.15 27.35 1.96
CA THR A 92 12.16 26.47 2.53
C THR A 92 12.15 26.58 4.04
N LEU A 93 11.92 25.48 4.72
CA LEU A 93 11.89 25.39 6.18
C LEU A 93 13.17 24.72 6.68
N ASN A 94 14.14 25.56 7.09
CA ASN A 94 15.38 25.10 7.71
C ASN A 94 15.31 25.04 9.23
N SER A 95 14.34 25.72 9.83
CA SER A 95 14.06 25.71 11.25
C SER A 95 12.81 24.94 11.57
N LYS A 96 12.67 24.49 12.81
CA LYS A 96 11.45 23.85 13.31
C LYS A 96 10.28 24.82 13.27
N VAL A 97 9.13 24.33 12.84
CA VAL A 97 7.86 25.04 12.86
C VAL A 97 6.86 24.20 13.63
N GLU A 98 6.19 24.80 14.60
CA GLU A 98 5.18 24.10 15.37
C GLU A 98 3.96 24.96 15.66
N THR A 99 2.81 24.32 15.79
CA THR A 99 1.63 24.91 16.42
C THR A 99 1.37 24.26 17.74
N SER A 100 0.88 25.03 18.71
CA SER A 100 0.58 24.53 20.05
C SER A 100 -0.67 25.22 20.62
N ASN A 101 -1.23 24.61 21.65
CA ASN A 101 -2.28 25.20 22.46
C ASN A 101 -1.89 25.07 23.93
N SER A 102 -1.15 26.03 24.46
CA SER A 102 -0.55 25.98 25.80
C SER A 102 -1.55 26.00 26.95
N ASP A 103 -2.83 26.34 26.72
CA ASP A 103 -3.87 26.41 27.74
C ASP A 103 -4.83 25.22 27.71
N SER A 104 -4.57 24.17 26.92
CA SER A 104 -5.47 23.03 26.86
C SER A 104 -5.53 22.33 28.22
N SER A 105 -6.52 22.68 29.03
CA SER A 105 -7.11 21.76 29.97
C SER A 105 -7.71 20.60 29.15
N ALA A 106 -7.76 19.42 29.72
CA ALA A 106 -8.14 18.18 29.04
C ALA A 106 -9.54 18.16 28.36
N ASP A 107 -10.21 19.27 28.29
CA ASP A 107 -11.50 19.46 27.62
C ASP A 107 -11.31 20.22 26.30
N ASP A 108 -11.02 19.46 25.28
CA ASP A 108 -10.67 19.92 23.92
C ASP A 108 -11.87 20.50 23.13
N SER A 109 -13.01 20.68 23.79
CA SER A 109 -14.26 21.09 23.12
C SER A 109 -14.26 22.53 22.60
N ASN A 110 -13.31 23.36 23.00
CA ASN A 110 -13.17 24.76 22.60
C ASN A 110 -11.88 25.07 21.80
N ASP A 111 -11.20 24.08 21.34
CA ASP A 111 -10.00 24.30 20.53
C ASP A 111 -10.37 24.70 19.10
N ASN A 112 -10.30 26.01 18.82
CA ASN A 112 -10.54 26.57 17.52
C ASN A 112 -9.34 26.50 16.57
N ASN A 113 -8.25 25.81 16.97
CA ASN A 113 -7.05 25.68 16.16
C ASN A 113 -7.33 24.76 14.95
N THR A 114 -7.20 25.26 13.73
CA THR A 114 -7.38 24.48 12.49
C THR A 114 -6.11 23.81 12.02
N GLY A 115 -4.97 24.09 12.65
CA GLY A 115 -3.67 23.52 12.31
C GLY A 115 -2.79 24.47 11.49
N LEU A 116 -1.87 23.90 10.75
CA LEU A 116 -0.87 24.63 9.96
C LEU A 116 -1.06 24.37 8.48
N THR A 117 -1.10 25.46 7.71
CA THR A 117 -1.07 25.40 6.24
C THR A 117 0.24 25.97 5.72
N ILE A 118 0.89 25.23 4.83
CA ILE A 118 2.09 25.66 4.10
C ILE A 118 1.76 25.61 2.61
N SER A 119 1.85 26.75 1.93
CA SER A 119 1.46 26.87 0.53
C SER A 119 2.50 27.62 -0.28
N ALA A 120 3.00 27.02 -1.34
CA ALA A 120 4.00 27.59 -2.22
C ALA A 120 4.00 26.88 -3.59
N LYS A 121 4.85 27.36 -4.51
CA LYS A 121 5.15 26.61 -5.72
C LYS A 121 5.92 25.34 -5.37
N ASP A 122 7.07 25.49 -4.71
CA ASP A 122 7.84 24.39 -4.15
C ASP A 122 7.93 24.54 -2.63
N VAL A 123 7.82 23.44 -1.91
CA VAL A 123 8.02 23.38 -0.46
C VAL A 123 9.14 22.41 -0.16
N THR A 124 10.16 22.92 0.53
CA THR A 124 11.28 22.12 1.01
C THR A 124 11.27 22.10 2.54
N VAL A 125 11.19 20.91 3.11
CA VAL A 125 11.16 20.70 4.55
C VAL A 125 12.49 20.07 4.98
N ASN A 126 13.33 20.89 5.60
CA ASN A 126 14.64 20.48 6.10
C ASN A 126 14.70 20.35 7.62
N ASN A 127 13.60 20.59 8.30
CA ASN A 127 13.49 20.44 9.75
C ASN A 127 12.07 20.05 10.13
N ASP A 128 11.84 19.71 11.38
CA ASP A 128 10.57 19.20 11.86
C ASP A 128 9.44 20.23 11.76
N VAL A 129 8.28 19.73 11.34
CA VAL A 129 7.02 20.48 11.30
C VAL A 129 6.02 19.73 12.15
N THR A 130 5.57 20.34 13.23
CA THR A 130 4.64 19.71 14.16
C THR A 130 3.40 20.58 14.32
N SER A 131 2.23 20.00 14.20
CA SER A 131 0.98 20.68 14.49
C SER A 131 0.21 20.00 15.60
N HIS A 132 -0.44 20.80 16.42
CA HIS A 132 -1.36 20.31 17.42
C HIS A 132 -2.55 19.56 16.78
N LYS A 133 -3.05 20.03 15.63
CA LYS A 133 -4.15 19.39 14.88
C LYS A 133 -3.70 18.92 13.49
N THR A 134 -4.03 19.69 12.48
CA THR A 134 -3.78 19.31 11.10
C THR A 134 -2.54 19.95 10.52
N ILE A 135 -1.98 19.34 9.50
CA ILE A 135 -0.98 19.95 8.64
C ILE A 135 -1.46 19.79 7.19
N ASN A 136 -1.48 20.90 6.47
CA ASN A 136 -1.75 20.91 5.03
C ASN A 136 -0.58 21.57 4.30
N ILE A 137 0.11 20.79 3.49
CA ILE A 137 1.22 21.26 2.64
C ILE A 137 0.74 21.21 1.20
N SER A 138 0.71 22.37 0.55
CA SER A 138 0.22 22.51 -0.82
C SER A 138 1.27 23.12 -1.74
N ALA A 139 1.75 22.32 -2.67
CA ALA A 139 2.64 22.73 -3.76
C ALA A 139 2.10 22.17 -5.08
N THR A 140 0.87 22.53 -5.45
CA THR A 140 0.09 21.92 -6.53
C THR A 140 0.73 22.06 -7.91
N THR A 141 1.55 23.08 -8.11
CA THR A 141 2.26 23.34 -9.37
C THR A 141 3.74 22.99 -9.35
N GLY A 142 4.24 22.53 -8.22
CA GLY A 142 5.66 22.25 -8.03
C GLY A 142 5.92 21.06 -7.14
N ASN A 143 7.03 21.12 -6.41
CA ASN A 143 7.60 20.00 -5.68
C ASN A 143 7.40 20.14 -4.17
N VAL A 144 7.19 19.01 -3.50
CA VAL A 144 7.40 18.87 -2.07
C VAL A 144 8.59 17.94 -1.86
N THR A 145 9.61 18.43 -1.15
CA THR A 145 10.80 17.67 -0.79
C THR A 145 10.96 17.67 0.72
N THR A 146 11.12 16.51 1.32
CA THR A 146 11.41 16.38 2.75
C THR A 146 12.79 15.75 2.94
N LYS A 147 13.58 16.33 3.83
CA LYS A 147 14.92 15.84 4.14
C LYS A 147 14.84 14.60 5.02
N GLU A 148 15.79 13.71 4.86
CA GLU A 148 16.00 12.57 5.74
C GLU A 148 16.08 13.02 7.22
N SER A 149 15.52 12.20 8.11
CA SER A 149 15.44 12.46 9.56
C SER A 149 14.53 13.63 9.98
N THR A 150 13.81 14.26 9.07
CA THR A 150 12.77 15.22 9.42
C THR A 150 11.45 14.53 9.72
N THR A 151 10.65 15.15 10.59
CA THR A 151 9.32 14.65 10.92
C THR A 151 8.27 15.73 10.68
N ILE A 152 7.26 15.40 9.88
CA ILE A 152 6.04 16.17 9.73
C ILE A 152 4.98 15.42 10.53
N ASN A 153 4.52 16.01 11.64
CA ASN A 153 3.62 15.33 12.57
C ASN A 153 2.41 16.19 12.95
N ALA A 154 1.23 15.69 12.67
CA ALA A 154 -0.02 16.19 13.19
C ALA A 154 -0.43 15.37 14.41
N ALA A 155 -0.41 15.96 15.61
CA ALA A 155 -0.58 15.24 16.86
C ALA A 155 -1.98 14.63 17.02
N THR A 156 -3.04 15.38 16.67
CA THR A 156 -4.44 14.95 16.83
C THR A 156 -5.26 15.01 15.56
N GLY A 157 -4.65 15.36 14.45
CA GLY A 157 -5.36 15.52 13.18
C GLY A 157 -4.69 14.82 12.01
N SER A 158 -5.06 15.23 10.82
CA SER A 158 -4.56 14.68 9.58
C SER A 158 -3.37 15.47 9.03
N VAL A 159 -2.53 14.79 8.26
CA VAL A 159 -1.55 15.42 7.39
C VAL A 159 -2.02 15.24 5.95
N GLU A 160 -2.08 16.33 5.21
CA GLU A 160 -2.36 16.35 3.79
C GLU A 160 -1.21 17.01 3.05
N VAL A 161 -0.61 16.31 2.12
CA VAL A 161 0.47 16.81 1.26
C VAL A 161 0.02 16.68 -0.18
N THR A 162 -0.03 17.81 -0.88
CA THR A 162 -0.39 17.87 -2.30
C THR A 162 0.73 18.54 -3.08
N ALA A 163 1.20 17.86 -4.13
CA ALA A 163 2.26 18.37 -4.99
C ALA A 163 2.03 17.94 -6.43
N LYS A 164 2.75 18.54 -7.35
CA LYS A 164 2.93 17.97 -8.69
C LYS A 164 3.92 16.81 -8.62
N THR A 165 5.05 17.02 -7.95
CA THR A 165 6.09 16.01 -7.73
C THR A 165 6.46 15.97 -6.25
N GLY A 166 6.52 14.78 -5.69
CA GLY A 166 6.93 14.55 -4.29
C GLY A 166 8.20 13.73 -4.20
N ASP A 167 9.11 14.14 -3.32
CA ASP A 167 10.29 13.39 -2.90
C ASP A 167 10.33 13.37 -1.37
N ILE A 168 10.00 12.24 -0.78
CA ILE A 168 9.83 12.07 0.66
C ILE A 168 10.95 11.19 1.20
N SER A 169 11.79 11.78 2.06
CA SER A 169 12.88 11.06 2.74
C SER A 169 12.69 10.92 4.25
N GLY A 170 11.89 11.80 4.87
CA GLY A 170 11.62 11.81 6.30
C GLY A 170 10.31 11.11 6.67
N THR A 171 9.83 11.40 7.87
CA THR A 171 8.58 10.85 8.41
C THR A 171 7.43 11.82 8.22
N ILE A 172 6.30 11.30 7.76
CA ILE A 172 5.01 12.00 7.74
C ILE A 172 4.04 11.18 8.60
N SER A 173 3.54 11.79 9.67
CA SER A 173 2.74 11.11 10.67
C SER A 173 1.52 11.94 11.09
N GLY A 174 0.38 11.30 11.22
CA GLY A 174 -0.87 11.89 11.67
C GLY A 174 -1.90 10.81 11.99
N ASN A 175 -3.08 11.20 12.44
CA ASN A 175 -4.17 10.24 12.62
C ASN A 175 -4.58 9.61 11.30
N THR A 176 -4.70 10.44 10.28
CA THR A 176 -4.78 10.05 8.86
C THR A 176 -3.70 10.79 8.08
N VAL A 177 -3.23 10.20 7.00
CA VAL A 177 -2.23 10.81 6.13
C VAL A 177 -2.65 10.65 4.67
N ASN A 178 -2.69 11.76 3.94
CA ASN A 178 -2.92 11.78 2.50
C ASN A 178 -1.71 12.45 1.82
N VAL A 179 -1.06 11.72 0.95
CA VAL A 179 0.04 12.24 0.12
C VAL A 179 -0.36 12.07 -1.33
N THR A 180 -0.50 13.17 -2.03
CA THR A 180 -0.90 13.20 -3.44
C THR A 180 0.13 13.95 -4.26
N ALA A 181 0.69 13.29 -5.26
CA ALA A 181 1.52 13.92 -6.27
C ALA A 181 0.90 13.67 -7.64
N THR A 182 0.41 14.71 -8.30
CA THR A 182 -0.34 14.55 -9.56
C THR A 182 0.49 13.97 -10.70
N ASN A 183 1.81 14.14 -10.67
CA ASN A 183 2.72 13.59 -11.66
C ASN A 183 3.50 12.39 -11.08
N SER A 184 4.49 12.63 -10.23
CA SER A 184 5.34 11.57 -9.71
C SER A 184 5.59 11.70 -8.21
N LEU A 185 5.71 10.57 -7.56
CA LEU A 185 6.05 10.46 -6.15
C LEU A 185 7.18 9.45 -5.98
N ILE A 186 8.20 9.85 -5.25
CA ILE A 186 9.25 8.98 -4.77
C ILE A 186 9.27 9.05 -3.25
N THR A 187 9.17 7.91 -2.59
CA THR A 187 9.49 7.78 -1.17
C THR A 187 10.79 7.02 -1.03
N GLN A 188 11.76 7.63 -0.37
CA GLN A 188 13.09 7.07 -0.20
C GLN A 188 13.07 5.92 0.83
N SER A 189 14.12 5.10 0.84
CA SER A 189 14.21 3.96 1.76
C SER A 189 14.16 4.35 3.25
N SER A 190 14.59 5.55 3.58
CA SER A 190 14.53 6.11 4.93
C SER A 190 13.16 6.69 5.31
N SER A 191 12.25 6.82 4.37
CA SER A 191 10.95 7.47 4.59
C SER A 191 9.98 6.61 5.39
N LYS A 192 9.09 7.28 6.12
CA LYS A 192 8.01 6.66 6.84
C LYS A 192 6.75 7.50 6.71
N ILE A 193 5.70 6.92 6.17
CA ILE A 193 4.36 7.49 6.12
C ILE A 193 3.49 6.67 7.06
N GLU A 194 2.97 7.31 8.12
CA GLU A 194 2.27 6.63 9.20
C GLU A 194 0.94 7.30 9.53
N ALA A 195 -0.15 6.59 9.33
CA ALA A 195 -1.46 6.94 9.86
C ALA A 195 -1.70 6.17 11.15
N LYS A 196 -1.74 6.88 12.28
CA LYS A 196 -1.80 6.26 13.61
C LYS A 196 -3.17 5.68 13.96
N LYS A 197 -4.26 6.25 13.41
CA LYS A 197 -5.63 5.87 13.76
C LYS A 197 -6.52 5.58 12.56
N GLY A 198 -6.14 5.99 11.37
CA GLY A 198 -6.97 5.88 10.19
C GLY A 198 -6.21 5.43 8.97
N GLU A 199 -6.56 6.00 7.85
CA GLU A 199 -6.06 5.61 6.55
C GLU A 199 -4.79 6.38 6.16
N ALA A 200 -3.83 5.66 5.61
CA ALA A 200 -2.73 6.23 4.85
C ALA A 200 -3.03 6.08 3.36
N ASN A 201 -3.27 7.21 2.72
CA ASN A 201 -3.51 7.30 1.27
C ASN A 201 -2.31 7.90 0.56
N VAL A 202 -1.80 7.20 -0.42
CA VAL A 202 -0.70 7.66 -1.27
C VAL A 202 -1.14 7.56 -2.72
N THR A 203 -1.17 8.69 -3.42
CA THR A 203 -1.70 8.77 -4.78
C THR A 203 -0.71 9.50 -5.70
N SER A 204 -0.47 8.94 -6.87
CA SER A 204 0.37 9.55 -7.90
C SER A 204 -0.01 9.05 -9.29
N ALA A 205 0.52 9.67 -10.33
CA ALA A 205 0.49 9.07 -11.67
C ALA A 205 1.57 7.98 -11.77
N THR A 206 2.79 8.31 -11.39
CA THR A 206 3.91 7.37 -11.29
C THR A 206 4.45 7.38 -9.85
N GLY A 207 4.41 6.25 -9.20
CA GLY A 207 4.85 6.09 -7.81
C GLY A 207 6.01 5.12 -7.68
N THR A 208 7.01 5.52 -6.91
CA THR A 208 8.12 4.66 -6.48
C THR A 208 8.21 4.68 -4.96
N ILE A 209 7.94 3.56 -4.34
CA ILE A 209 7.88 3.43 -2.88
C ILE A 209 9.11 2.67 -2.39
N GLY A 210 9.97 3.36 -1.64
CA GLY A 210 11.19 2.79 -1.09
C GLY A 210 11.18 2.59 0.42
N GLY A 211 10.31 3.31 1.14
CA GLY A 211 10.24 3.30 2.59
C GLY A 211 9.02 2.56 3.15
N THR A 212 8.64 2.92 4.36
CA THR A 212 7.52 2.31 5.08
C THR A 212 6.25 3.13 4.92
N ILE A 213 5.13 2.47 4.68
CA ILE A 213 3.78 3.04 4.74
C ILE A 213 2.96 2.18 5.69
N SER A 214 2.35 2.80 6.69
CA SER A 214 1.52 2.10 7.67
C SER A 214 0.26 2.85 8.04
N GLY A 215 -0.78 2.12 8.39
CA GLY A 215 -2.07 2.66 8.83
C GLY A 215 -3.03 1.55 9.23
N ASN A 216 -4.21 1.91 9.76
CA ASN A 216 -5.28 0.94 9.94
C ASN A 216 -5.71 0.35 8.59
N THR A 217 -5.84 1.22 7.62
CA THR A 217 -5.94 0.87 6.21
C THR A 217 -4.88 1.62 5.42
N VAL A 218 -4.40 1.03 4.36
CA VAL A 218 -3.44 1.65 3.45
C VAL A 218 -3.96 1.53 2.03
N SER A 219 -3.95 2.64 1.32
CA SER A 219 -4.28 2.68 -0.11
C SER A 219 -3.16 3.38 -0.86
N VAL A 220 -2.55 2.69 -1.79
CA VAL A 220 -1.52 3.22 -2.69
C VAL A 220 -2.04 3.13 -4.11
N THR A 221 -2.21 4.26 -4.75
CA THR A 221 -2.78 4.35 -6.10
C THR A 221 -1.82 5.07 -7.03
N ALA A 222 -1.50 4.44 -8.14
CA ALA A 222 -0.79 5.08 -9.24
C ALA A 222 -1.63 4.92 -10.51
N THR A 223 -2.01 6.02 -11.14
CA THR A 223 -2.85 5.96 -12.34
C THR A 223 -2.12 5.37 -13.55
N ASP A 224 -0.79 5.42 -13.56
CA ASP A 224 0.05 4.83 -14.61
C ASP A 224 0.88 3.67 -14.06
N SER A 225 1.96 3.92 -13.33
CA SER A 225 2.84 2.88 -12.86
C SER A 225 3.18 3.00 -11.38
N LEU A 226 3.20 1.85 -10.70
CA LEU A 226 3.61 1.73 -9.30
C LEU A 226 4.77 0.75 -9.20
N THR A 227 5.85 1.20 -8.58
CA THR A 227 6.98 0.36 -8.22
C THR A 227 7.21 0.42 -6.72
N THR A 228 7.21 -0.72 -6.06
CA THR A 228 7.71 -0.81 -4.68
C THR A 228 9.07 -1.48 -4.69
N GLN A 229 10.02 -0.89 -3.97
CA GLN A 229 11.40 -1.37 -3.93
C GLN A 229 11.60 -2.45 -2.87
N ALA A 230 12.70 -3.18 -2.96
CA ALA A 230 13.02 -4.24 -2.00
C ALA A 230 13.10 -3.76 -0.54
N SER A 231 13.46 -2.50 -0.32
CA SER A 231 13.49 -1.86 0.98
C SER A 231 12.11 -1.46 1.53
N SER A 232 11.06 -1.51 0.71
CA SER A 232 9.73 -1.06 1.10
C SER A 232 9.02 -2.03 2.04
N SER A 233 8.22 -1.47 2.92
CA SER A 233 7.34 -2.21 3.82
C SER A 233 6.00 -1.49 3.94
N ILE A 234 4.93 -2.15 3.55
CA ILE A 234 3.57 -1.61 3.62
C ILE A 234 2.78 -2.46 4.61
N THR A 235 2.26 -1.84 5.67
CA THR A 235 1.66 -2.56 6.79
C THR A 235 0.31 -1.98 7.19
N SER A 236 -0.68 -2.86 7.32
CA SER A 236 -2.01 -2.56 7.88
C SER A 236 -2.38 -3.66 8.87
N SER A 237 -2.03 -3.49 10.14
CA SER A 237 -2.08 -4.59 11.11
C SER A 237 -3.45 -5.23 11.32
N ASN A 238 -4.53 -4.45 11.21
CA ASN A 238 -5.90 -4.95 11.42
C ASN A 238 -6.87 -4.63 10.28
N GLY A 239 -6.36 -4.19 9.14
CA GLY A 239 -7.22 -3.72 8.07
C GLY A 239 -6.79 -4.17 6.69
N GLN A 240 -7.21 -3.38 5.72
CA GLN A 240 -7.02 -3.62 4.29
C GLN A 240 -5.84 -2.81 3.76
N THR A 241 -4.96 -3.45 3.01
CA THR A 241 -4.03 -2.77 2.11
C THR A 241 -4.46 -3.00 0.67
N THR A 242 -4.61 -1.92 -0.07
CA THR A 242 -4.96 -1.94 -1.50
C THR A 242 -3.89 -1.19 -2.29
N LEU A 243 -3.31 -1.86 -3.26
CA LEU A 243 -2.45 -1.25 -4.26
C LEU A 243 -3.16 -1.28 -5.61
N THR A 244 -3.28 -0.13 -6.24
CA THR A 244 -3.97 0.02 -7.53
C THR A 244 -3.07 0.76 -8.51
N ALA A 245 -2.89 0.19 -9.70
CA ALA A 245 -2.13 0.80 -10.76
C ALA A 245 -2.60 0.31 -12.12
N LYS A 246 -2.17 0.99 -13.20
CA LYS A 246 -2.24 0.41 -14.53
C LYS A 246 -1.22 -0.72 -14.63
N ASN A 247 0.04 -0.43 -14.33
CA ASN A 247 1.11 -1.42 -14.24
C ASN A 247 1.78 -1.33 -12.88
N GLY A 248 2.04 -2.48 -12.28
CA GLY A 248 2.67 -2.58 -10.96
C GLY A 248 3.86 -3.53 -10.96
N SER A 249 4.91 -3.15 -10.25
CA SER A 249 6.05 -4.01 -9.93
C SER A 249 6.29 -3.96 -8.43
N ILE A 250 6.08 -5.08 -7.76
CA ILE A 250 6.09 -5.19 -6.31
C ILE A 250 7.32 -5.96 -5.85
N ALA A 251 8.19 -5.27 -5.12
CA ALA A 251 9.26 -5.86 -4.34
C ALA A 251 9.04 -5.52 -2.85
N GLY A 252 9.88 -5.98 -1.96
CA GLY A 252 9.73 -5.73 -0.53
C GLY A 252 8.60 -6.51 0.11
N SER A 253 8.00 -5.96 1.15
CA SER A 253 6.97 -6.64 1.93
C SER A 253 5.66 -5.86 1.99
N ILE A 254 4.55 -6.60 1.98
CA ILE A 254 3.21 -6.11 2.28
C ILE A 254 2.62 -7.04 3.33
N ASP A 255 2.17 -6.49 4.45
CA ASP A 255 1.62 -7.25 5.57
C ASP A 255 0.36 -6.55 6.08
N ALA A 256 -0.78 -7.18 5.90
CA ALA A 256 -2.08 -6.65 6.30
C ALA A 256 -3.05 -7.79 6.63
N ALA A 257 -4.17 -7.49 7.27
CA ALA A 257 -5.22 -8.48 7.47
C ALA A 257 -5.77 -8.98 6.13
N ASN A 258 -6.07 -8.04 5.24
CA ASN A 258 -6.45 -8.31 3.84
C ASN A 258 -5.56 -7.51 2.90
N VAL A 259 -5.22 -8.09 1.77
CA VAL A 259 -4.43 -7.45 0.72
C VAL A 259 -5.14 -7.57 -0.62
N THR A 260 -5.25 -6.47 -1.33
CA THR A 260 -5.74 -6.45 -2.71
C THR A 260 -4.73 -5.74 -3.60
N LEU A 261 -4.32 -6.42 -4.65
CA LEU A 261 -3.47 -5.88 -5.70
C LEU A 261 -4.29 -5.79 -6.98
N ASN A 262 -4.58 -4.58 -7.43
CA ASN A 262 -5.37 -4.32 -8.63
C ASN A 262 -4.53 -3.65 -9.70
N THR A 263 -4.34 -4.31 -10.81
CA THR A 263 -3.76 -3.70 -12.01
C THR A 263 -4.66 -3.97 -13.22
N THR A 264 -4.79 -2.99 -14.09
CA THR A 264 -5.52 -3.15 -15.36
C THR A 264 -4.62 -3.68 -16.48
N GLY A 265 -3.33 -3.58 -16.32
CA GLY A 265 -2.29 -4.09 -17.19
C GLY A 265 -1.46 -5.18 -16.49
N THR A 266 -0.16 -5.01 -16.46
CA THR A 266 0.79 -5.99 -15.93
C THR A 266 1.02 -5.79 -14.44
N LEU A 267 0.94 -6.87 -13.68
CA LEU A 267 1.43 -6.95 -12.31
C LEU A 267 2.60 -7.92 -12.26
N THR A 268 3.71 -7.44 -11.74
CA THR A 268 4.88 -8.27 -11.44
C THR A 268 5.12 -8.27 -9.93
N THR A 269 5.23 -9.45 -9.33
CA THR A 269 5.82 -9.59 -8.01
C THR A 269 7.23 -10.13 -8.17
N VAL A 270 8.20 -9.38 -7.66
CA VAL A 270 9.62 -9.67 -7.86
C VAL A 270 10.06 -10.81 -6.94
N ALA A 271 10.97 -11.63 -7.40
CA ALA A 271 11.60 -12.67 -6.56
C ALA A 271 12.14 -12.05 -5.26
N GLY A 272 11.84 -12.66 -4.12
CA GLY A 272 12.18 -12.13 -2.81
C GLY A 272 11.12 -11.21 -2.20
N SER A 273 10.11 -10.76 -2.96
CA SER A 273 8.97 -10.06 -2.38
C SER A 273 8.12 -10.98 -1.52
N ASN A 274 7.53 -10.43 -0.47
CA ASN A 274 6.68 -11.17 0.44
C ASN A 274 5.38 -10.39 0.67
N ILE A 275 4.30 -10.91 0.15
CA ILE A 275 2.96 -10.31 0.27
C ILE A 275 2.12 -11.23 1.15
N LYS A 276 1.62 -10.70 2.26
CA LYS A 276 0.95 -11.51 3.27
C LYS A 276 -0.36 -10.88 3.74
N ALA A 277 -1.46 -11.58 3.52
CA ALA A 277 -2.73 -11.35 4.18
C ALA A 277 -2.79 -12.21 5.45
N THR A 278 -2.64 -11.61 6.62
CA THR A 278 -2.39 -12.33 7.87
C THR A 278 -3.59 -13.11 8.40
N SER A 279 -4.81 -12.65 8.12
CA SER A 279 -6.03 -13.25 8.65
C SER A 279 -7.20 -13.30 7.67
N GLY A 280 -7.01 -12.79 6.48
CA GLY A 280 -8.08 -12.70 5.49
C GLY A 280 -7.63 -13.09 4.09
N THR A 281 -8.14 -12.37 3.12
CA THR A 281 -7.97 -12.67 1.70
C THR A 281 -6.83 -11.86 1.09
N LEU A 282 -5.98 -12.55 0.34
CA LEU A 282 -5.10 -11.96 -0.63
C LEU A 282 -5.75 -12.08 -2.01
N ALA A 283 -6.09 -10.94 -2.61
CA ALA A 283 -6.66 -10.89 -3.96
C ALA A 283 -5.68 -10.23 -4.92
N ILE A 284 -5.37 -10.90 -6.00
CA ILE A 284 -4.53 -10.41 -7.09
C ILE A 284 -5.38 -10.34 -8.36
N ASN A 285 -5.55 -9.14 -8.90
CA ASN A 285 -6.29 -8.88 -10.11
C ASN A 285 -5.39 -8.17 -11.13
N ALA A 286 -5.18 -8.77 -12.27
CA ALA A 286 -4.33 -8.22 -13.31
C ALA A 286 -4.78 -8.70 -14.68
N LYS A 287 -4.35 -7.99 -15.74
CA LYS A 287 -4.42 -8.55 -17.09
C LYS A 287 -3.32 -9.60 -17.26
N ASP A 288 -2.08 -9.22 -17.04
CA ASP A 288 -0.92 -10.09 -17.08
C ASP A 288 -0.26 -10.14 -15.70
N ALA A 289 -0.34 -11.26 -15.02
CA ALA A 289 0.27 -11.47 -13.71
C ALA A 289 1.55 -12.30 -13.85
N LYS A 290 2.69 -11.69 -13.54
CA LYS A 290 3.97 -12.38 -13.40
C LYS A 290 4.35 -12.46 -11.93
N LEU A 291 4.18 -13.63 -11.34
CA LEU A 291 4.30 -13.85 -9.90
C LEU A 291 5.56 -14.65 -9.58
N ASP A 292 6.66 -13.95 -9.31
CA ASP A 292 7.95 -14.54 -8.97
C ASP A 292 8.26 -14.49 -7.47
N GLY A 293 7.49 -13.73 -6.71
CA GLY A 293 7.62 -13.61 -5.25
C GLY A 293 6.75 -14.60 -4.49
N THR A 294 6.70 -14.44 -3.17
CA THR A 294 5.84 -15.20 -2.27
C THR A 294 4.61 -14.38 -1.92
N ALA A 295 3.44 -14.97 -2.10
CA ALA A 295 2.16 -14.37 -1.74
C ALA A 295 1.37 -15.37 -0.90
N SER A 296 0.83 -14.93 0.24
CA SER A 296 0.10 -15.81 1.15
C SER A 296 -1.09 -15.13 1.78
N GLY A 297 -2.08 -15.93 2.16
CA GLY A 297 -3.26 -15.47 2.86
C GLY A 297 -3.97 -16.64 3.53
N ASP A 298 -4.97 -16.33 4.35
CA ASP A 298 -5.92 -17.33 4.78
C ASP A 298 -6.67 -17.88 3.55
N ARG A 299 -7.13 -16.98 2.71
CA ARG A 299 -7.64 -17.25 1.36
C ARG A 299 -6.79 -16.52 0.34
N THR A 300 -6.59 -17.11 -0.81
CA THR A 300 -5.93 -16.49 -1.95
C THR A 300 -6.79 -16.53 -3.19
N GLU A 301 -6.85 -15.43 -3.91
CA GLU A 301 -7.54 -15.30 -5.18
C GLU A 301 -6.61 -14.68 -6.22
N VAL A 302 -6.46 -15.34 -7.34
CA VAL A 302 -5.72 -14.81 -8.48
C VAL A 302 -6.64 -14.77 -9.69
N ASN A 303 -6.92 -13.58 -10.18
CA ASN A 303 -7.73 -13.36 -11.37
C ASN A 303 -6.89 -12.63 -12.41
N ALA A 304 -6.65 -13.27 -13.52
CA ALA A 304 -5.85 -12.70 -14.60
C ALA A 304 -6.31 -13.20 -15.97
N THR A 305 -5.99 -12.45 -17.02
CA THR A 305 -6.07 -12.95 -18.37
C THR A 305 -4.94 -13.95 -18.58
N ASN A 306 -3.72 -13.53 -18.32
CA ASN A 306 -2.54 -14.39 -18.39
C ASN A 306 -1.82 -14.40 -17.03
N ALA A 307 -1.29 -15.54 -16.66
CA ALA A 307 -0.48 -15.66 -15.45
C ALA A 307 0.78 -16.45 -15.72
N SER A 308 1.87 -16.02 -15.13
CA SER A 308 3.18 -16.65 -15.22
C SER A 308 3.96 -16.46 -13.94
N GLY A 309 5.12 -17.04 -13.86
CA GLY A 309 6.04 -16.82 -12.76
C GLY A 309 6.66 -18.11 -12.22
N SER A 310 7.57 -17.92 -11.27
CA SER A 310 8.26 -18.98 -10.55
C SER A 310 8.04 -18.93 -9.03
N GLY A 311 7.14 -18.05 -8.60
CA GLY A 311 6.84 -17.81 -7.20
C GLY A 311 5.82 -18.78 -6.61
N ARG A 312 5.32 -18.42 -5.43
CA ARG A 312 4.37 -19.24 -4.67
C ARG A 312 3.19 -18.40 -4.24
N VAL A 313 1.99 -18.96 -4.39
CA VAL A 313 0.75 -18.43 -3.84
C VAL A 313 0.22 -19.48 -2.86
N THR A 314 0.28 -19.17 -1.57
CA THR A 314 -0.07 -20.11 -0.50
C THR A 314 -1.31 -19.64 0.24
N ALA A 315 -2.31 -20.49 0.30
CA ALA A 315 -3.52 -20.30 1.09
C ALA A 315 -3.56 -21.24 2.26
N LYS A 316 -4.06 -20.78 3.39
CA LYS A 316 -4.26 -21.57 4.58
C LYS A 316 -5.54 -22.41 4.47
N THR A 317 -6.62 -21.83 3.99
CA THR A 317 -7.95 -22.46 3.93
C THR A 317 -8.45 -22.70 2.52
N SER A 318 -8.26 -21.78 1.59
CA SER A 318 -8.69 -21.97 0.20
C SER A 318 -7.93 -21.08 -0.77
N SER A 319 -7.70 -21.61 -1.95
CA SER A 319 -7.10 -20.89 -3.06
C SER A 319 -8.02 -20.95 -4.28
N SER A 320 -8.16 -19.82 -4.95
CA SER A 320 -8.90 -19.71 -6.22
C SER A 320 -8.03 -19.04 -7.26
N VAL A 321 -7.88 -19.68 -8.40
CA VAL A 321 -7.15 -19.13 -9.55
C VAL A 321 -8.05 -19.16 -10.77
N ASN A 322 -8.29 -17.99 -11.35
CA ASN A 322 -9.10 -17.84 -12.55
C ASN A 322 -8.27 -17.18 -13.66
N ILE A 323 -7.92 -17.94 -14.67
CA ILE A 323 -7.16 -17.50 -15.82
C ILE A 323 -8.03 -17.62 -17.06
N THR A 324 -8.32 -16.50 -17.70
CA THR A 324 -9.26 -16.43 -18.82
C THR A 324 -8.61 -16.44 -20.19
N GLY A 325 -7.31 -16.17 -20.28
CA GLY A 325 -6.58 -16.06 -21.51
C GLY A 325 -5.65 -17.23 -21.81
N ASP A 326 -4.52 -16.92 -22.41
CA ASP A 326 -3.56 -17.91 -22.89
C ASP A 326 -2.67 -18.42 -21.76
N LEU A 327 -2.59 -19.74 -21.64
CA LEU A 327 -1.80 -20.45 -20.66
C LEU A 327 -0.37 -20.76 -21.08
N ASN A 328 -0.04 -20.50 -22.32
CA ASN A 328 1.32 -20.75 -22.85
C ASN A 328 2.39 -19.88 -22.15
N THR A 329 1.95 -18.83 -21.44
CA THR A 329 2.83 -17.94 -20.70
C THR A 329 3.01 -18.31 -19.25
N ILE A 330 2.30 -19.33 -18.74
CA ILE A 330 2.43 -19.79 -17.36
C ILE A 330 3.62 -20.74 -17.24
N ASN A 331 4.57 -20.35 -16.42
CA ASN A 331 5.80 -21.11 -16.25
C ASN A 331 6.20 -21.20 -14.78
N GLY A 332 5.96 -22.34 -14.16
CA GLY A 332 6.47 -22.67 -12.85
C GLY A 332 5.75 -22.07 -11.65
N LEU A 333 4.59 -21.45 -11.82
CA LEU A 333 3.82 -20.91 -10.70
C LEU A 333 3.27 -22.03 -9.80
N ASN A 334 3.59 -21.98 -8.51
CA ASN A 334 3.12 -22.94 -7.51
C ASN A 334 1.95 -22.33 -6.73
N ILE A 335 0.82 -23.06 -6.73
CA ILE A 335 -0.38 -22.69 -5.96
C ILE A 335 -0.61 -23.78 -4.92
N ILE A 336 -0.66 -23.38 -3.67
CA ILE A 336 -0.68 -24.28 -2.52
C ILE A 336 -1.86 -23.94 -1.62
N SER A 337 -2.64 -24.94 -1.25
CA SER A 337 -3.61 -24.83 -0.17
C SER A 337 -3.24 -25.82 0.93
N GLU A 338 -2.98 -25.32 2.13
CA GLU A 338 -2.51 -26.15 3.25
C GLU A 338 -3.60 -27.02 3.84
N ASN A 339 -4.75 -26.43 4.15
CA ASN A 339 -5.85 -27.11 4.85
C ASN A 339 -7.18 -27.07 4.09
N GLY A 340 -7.21 -26.42 2.96
CA GLY A 340 -8.41 -26.22 2.18
C GLY A 340 -8.29 -26.72 0.75
N ARG A 341 -9.09 -26.17 -0.12
CA ARG A 341 -9.18 -26.54 -1.53
C ARG A 341 -8.49 -25.54 -2.43
N ASN A 342 -7.83 -26.05 -3.46
CA ASN A 342 -7.44 -25.24 -4.61
C ASN A 342 -8.51 -25.34 -5.69
N THR A 343 -9.04 -24.22 -6.11
CA THR A 343 -9.93 -24.13 -7.27
C THR A 343 -9.19 -23.41 -8.36
N VAL A 344 -8.96 -24.06 -9.47
CA VAL A 344 -8.29 -23.50 -10.64
C VAL A 344 -9.23 -23.53 -11.81
N ARG A 345 -9.58 -22.35 -12.34
CA ARG A 345 -10.42 -22.20 -13.51
C ARG A 345 -9.57 -21.72 -14.67
N LEU A 346 -9.52 -22.51 -15.72
CA LEU A 346 -8.73 -22.28 -16.89
C LEU A 346 -9.63 -22.19 -18.12
N ARG A 347 -9.30 -21.28 -19.02
CA ARG A 347 -9.94 -20.95 -20.29
C ARG A 347 -10.85 -22.03 -20.89
N GLY A 348 -12.15 -21.86 -20.77
CA GLY A 348 -13.20 -22.53 -21.52
C GLY A 348 -13.17 -24.07 -21.69
N LYS A 349 -12.26 -24.78 -21.04
CA LYS A 349 -12.11 -26.22 -21.17
C LYS A 349 -12.74 -26.99 -20.03
N GLU A 350 -13.59 -27.96 -20.38
CA GLU A 350 -14.07 -28.93 -19.42
C GLU A 350 -13.05 -30.04 -19.23
N ILE A 351 -12.35 -30.01 -18.06
CA ILE A 351 -11.49 -31.10 -17.64
C ILE A 351 -11.99 -31.58 -16.29
N GLU A 352 -12.42 -32.80 -16.25
CA GLU A 352 -12.80 -33.47 -15.02
C GLU A 352 -11.59 -34.20 -14.46
N VAL A 353 -10.97 -33.66 -13.42
CA VAL A 353 -9.86 -34.28 -12.72
C VAL A 353 -10.31 -34.70 -11.33
N LYS A 354 -10.39 -36.02 -11.11
CA LYS A 354 -10.60 -36.57 -9.77
C LYS A 354 -9.27 -36.89 -9.15
N TYR A 355 -9.05 -36.36 -7.97
CA TYR A 355 -7.82 -36.62 -7.24
C TYR A 355 -7.84 -38.02 -6.60
N ILE A 356 -6.78 -38.77 -6.81
CA ILE A 356 -6.63 -40.12 -6.33
C ILE A 356 -5.55 -40.16 -5.23
N GLN A 357 -5.91 -40.59 -4.02
CA GLN A 357 -4.95 -40.73 -2.94
C GLN A 357 -4.42 -42.17 -2.89
N PRO A 358 -3.08 -42.37 -2.86
CA PRO A 358 -2.49 -43.68 -2.67
C PRO A 358 -2.88 -44.32 -1.32
N GLY A 359 -3.28 -45.57 -1.32
CA GLY A 359 -3.36 -46.43 -0.14
C GLY A 359 -4.73 -46.92 0.32
N VAL A 360 -5.84 -46.40 -0.20
CA VAL A 360 -7.19 -46.76 0.28
C VAL A 360 -8.23 -46.68 -0.84
N ALA A 361 -8.34 -47.65 -1.69
CA ALA A 361 -9.40 -47.65 -2.69
C ALA A 361 -10.16 -48.98 -2.77
N SER A 362 -11.46 -48.91 -2.92
CA SER A 362 -12.30 -50.03 -3.31
C SER A 362 -12.13 -50.35 -4.81
N VAL A 363 -12.53 -51.54 -5.21
CA VAL A 363 -12.50 -51.96 -6.63
C VAL A 363 -13.40 -51.04 -7.48
N GLU A 364 -14.54 -50.66 -6.96
CA GLU A 364 -15.47 -49.73 -7.64
C GLU A 364 -14.84 -48.35 -7.82
N GLU A 365 -14.11 -47.84 -6.82
CA GLU A 365 -13.42 -46.54 -6.92
C GLU A 365 -12.32 -46.59 -7.98
N VAL A 366 -11.59 -47.72 -8.10
CA VAL A 366 -10.59 -47.90 -9.16
C VAL A 366 -11.21 -47.93 -10.55
N ILE A 367 -12.34 -48.62 -10.69
CA ILE A 367 -13.07 -48.66 -11.97
C ILE A 367 -13.57 -47.27 -12.37
N GLU A 368 -14.14 -46.55 -11.44
CA GLU A 368 -14.65 -45.21 -11.70
C GLU A 368 -13.51 -44.23 -12.03
N ALA A 369 -12.38 -44.33 -11.34
CA ALA A 369 -11.20 -43.53 -11.65
C ALA A 369 -10.68 -43.78 -13.07
N LYS A 370 -10.58 -45.05 -13.48
CA LYS A 370 -10.19 -45.42 -14.84
C LYS A 370 -11.16 -44.87 -15.85
N ARG A 371 -12.47 -44.94 -15.61
CA ARG A 371 -13.50 -44.41 -16.48
C ARG A 371 -13.40 -42.90 -16.66
N VAL A 372 -13.09 -42.17 -15.57
CA VAL A 372 -12.88 -40.71 -15.61
C VAL A 372 -11.60 -40.37 -16.36
N LEU A 373 -10.53 -41.12 -16.15
CA LEU A 373 -9.25 -40.92 -16.84
C LEU A 373 -9.37 -41.17 -18.36
N GLU A 374 -10.21 -42.09 -18.78
CA GLU A 374 -10.49 -42.34 -20.21
C GLU A 374 -11.22 -41.17 -20.88
N LYS A 375 -11.96 -40.38 -20.12
CA LYS A 375 -12.64 -39.18 -20.63
C LYS A 375 -11.74 -37.98 -20.78
N VAL A 376 -10.59 -37.98 -20.13
CA VAL A 376 -9.61 -36.87 -20.21
C VAL A 376 -8.71 -37.11 -21.41
N LYS A 377 -9.13 -36.60 -22.58
CA LYS A 377 -8.48 -36.88 -23.87
C LYS A 377 -7.08 -36.31 -24.01
N ASP A 378 -6.64 -35.44 -23.11
CA ASP A 378 -5.45 -34.63 -23.26
C ASP A 378 -4.29 -35.04 -22.34
N LEU A 379 -4.37 -36.19 -21.69
CA LEU A 379 -3.27 -36.75 -20.93
C LEU A 379 -2.27 -37.43 -21.86
N SER A 380 -0.99 -37.18 -21.65
CA SER A 380 0.09 -37.93 -22.29
C SER A 380 0.07 -39.40 -21.85
N ASP A 381 0.66 -40.29 -22.64
CA ASP A 381 0.75 -41.71 -22.27
C ASP A 381 1.51 -41.89 -20.94
N GLU A 382 2.53 -41.08 -20.68
CA GLU A 382 3.29 -41.06 -19.43
C GLU A 382 2.44 -40.61 -18.25
N GLU A 383 1.61 -39.59 -18.44
CA GLU A 383 0.67 -39.10 -17.41
C GLU A 383 -0.40 -40.17 -17.11
N ARG A 384 -0.91 -40.85 -18.14
CA ARG A 384 -1.87 -41.96 -18.01
C ARG A 384 -1.25 -43.14 -17.26
N GLU A 385 0.00 -43.48 -17.56
CA GLU A 385 0.74 -44.52 -16.89
C GLU A 385 1.00 -44.18 -15.41
N THR A 386 1.37 -42.94 -15.12
CA THR A 386 1.54 -42.43 -13.75
C THR A 386 0.25 -42.49 -12.97
N LEU A 387 -0.87 -42.07 -13.55
CA LEU A 387 -2.20 -42.15 -12.94
C LEU A 387 -2.64 -43.64 -12.77
N ALA A 388 -2.33 -44.50 -13.72
CA ALA A 388 -2.63 -45.92 -13.61
C ALA A 388 -1.83 -46.58 -12.49
N LYS A 389 -0.55 -46.23 -12.33
CA LYS A 389 0.31 -46.72 -11.23
C LYS A 389 -0.21 -46.22 -9.88
N LEU A 390 -0.65 -44.96 -9.77
CA LEU A 390 -1.27 -44.44 -8.57
C LEU A 390 -2.67 -45.06 -8.34
N GLY A 391 -3.40 -45.38 -9.40
CA GLY A 391 -4.76 -45.86 -9.33
C GLY A 391 -4.87 -47.37 -9.01
N VAL A 392 -3.84 -48.17 -9.31
CA VAL A 392 -3.91 -49.62 -9.13
C VAL A 392 -3.76 -50.05 -7.66
N SER A 393 -3.14 -49.26 -6.82
CA SER A 393 -2.90 -49.61 -5.41
C SER A 393 -3.69 -48.76 -4.43
N ALA A 394 -4.31 -47.63 -4.84
CA ALA A 394 -4.91 -46.72 -3.88
C ALA A 394 -5.67 -45.55 -4.51
N VAL A 395 -6.87 -45.80 -4.94
CA VAL A 395 -7.75 -44.76 -5.45
C VAL A 395 -8.79 -44.43 -4.38
N ARG A 396 -8.75 -43.20 -3.86
CA ARG A 396 -9.83 -42.67 -3.08
C ARG A 396 -10.35 -41.41 -3.76
N PHE A 397 -11.61 -41.44 -4.11
CA PHE A 397 -12.28 -40.23 -4.51
C PHE A 397 -12.41 -39.29 -3.32
N VAL A 398 -12.10 -38.05 -3.53
CA VAL A 398 -12.45 -36.99 -2.61
C VAL A 398 -13.96 -37.04 -2.39
N GLU A 399 -14.41 -36.82 -1.18
CA GLU A 399 -15.82 -36.84 -0.79
C GLU A 399 -16.74 -36.17 -1.80
N PRO A 400 -18.02 -36.57 -1.87
CA PRO A 400 -18.97 -36.06 -2.88
C PRO A 400 -19.06 -34.55 -2.97
N ASN A 401 -18.86 -33.86 -1.84
CA ASN A 401 -18.80 -32.38 -1.79
C ASN A 401 -17.49 -31.80 -2.36
N ASN A 402 -16.55 -32.64 -2.68
CA ASN A 402 -15.30 -32.35 -3.32
C ASN A 402 -15.27 -32.85 -4.76
N THR A 403 -16.41 -33.14 -5.31
CA THR A 403 -16.55 -33.48 -6.72
C THR A 403 -16.04 -32.27 -7.50
N ILE A 404 -15.08 -32.53 -8.35
CA ILE A 404 -14.64 -31.52 -9.30
C ILE A 404 -15.83 -31.24 -10.19
N THR A 405 -16.45 -30.12 -9.97
CA THR A 405 -17.51 -29.66 -10.86
C THR A 405 -16.80 -29.16 -12.10
N VAL A 406 -16.92 -29.94 -13.15
CA VAL A 406 -16.47 -29.52 -14.45
C VAL A 406 -17.47 -28.49 -14.95
N ASN A 407 -17.08 -27.25 -14.86
CA ASN A 407 -17.77 -26.18 -15.53
C ASN A 407 -17.30 -26.09 -16.98
N THR A 408 -18.13 -25.52 -17.84
CA THR A 408 -17.78 -25.11 -19.19
C THR A 408 -16.54 -24.18 -19.25
N GLN A 409 -15.92 -23.89 -18.13
CA GLN A 409 -14.78 -23.00 -17.98
C GLN A 409 -13.55 -23.61 -17.29
N ASN A 410 -13.40 -24.93 -17.28
CA ASN A 410 -12.26 -25.65 -16.67
C ASN A 410 -11.98 -25.27 -15.22
N GLU A 411 -12.87 -25.66 -14.35
CA GLU A 411 -12.68 -25.53 -12.93
C GLU A 411 -12.11 -26.81 -12.33
N PHE A 412 -11.00 -26.72 -11.64
CA PHE A 412 -10.40 -27.83 -10.90
C PHE A 412 -10.50 -27.55 -9.42
N THR A 413 -11.03 -28.47 -8.69
CA THR A 413 -11.03 -28.42 -7.23
C THR A 413 -10.20 -29.58 -6.69
N THR A 414 -9.18 -29.26 -5.91
CA THR A 414 -8.27 -30.24 -5.33
C THR A 414 -8.55 -30.43 -3.85
N ARG A 415 -7.97 -31.48 -3.27
CA ARG A 415 -8.03 -31.73 -1.83
C ARG A 415 -7.32 -30.66 -1.01
N PRO A 416 -7.72 -30.54 0.28
CA PRO A 416 -6.88 -29.87 1.25
C PRO A 416 -5.43 -30.38 1.21
N SER A 417 -4.48 -29.48 1.40
CA SER A 417 -3.04 -29.75 1.38
C SER A 417 -2.47 -30.17 0.02
N SER A 418 -3.22 -30.05 -1.05
CA SER A 418 -2.71 -30.30 -2.39
C SER A 418 -2.00 -29.08 -2.96
N GLN A 419 -0.99 -29.35 -3.77
CA GLN A 419 -0.25 -28.34 -4.51
C GLN A 419 -0.64 -28.41 -5.98
N VAL A 420 -0.90 -27.26 -6.58
CA VAL A 420 -1.12 -27.11 -8.01
C VAL A 420 0.03 -26.32 -8.59
N THR A 421 0.74 -26.88 -9.54
CA THR A 421 1.77 -26.20 -10.31
C THR A 421 1.29 -26.07 -11.75
N ILE A 422 1.29 -24.86 -12.28
CA ILE A 422 0.93 -24.62 -13.68
C ILE A 422 2.19 -24.20 -14.42
N SER A 423 2.58 -24.98 -15.40
CA SER A 423 3.82 -24.78 -16.14
C SER A 423 3.69 -25.32 -17.56
N GLU A 424 4.16 -24.57 -18.53
CA GLU A 424 4.26 -25.00 -19.93
C GLU A 424 2.96 -25.60 -20.51
N GLY A 425 1.82 -24.99 -20.20
CA GLY A 425 0.52 -25.46 -20.66
C GLY A 425 0.03 -26.74 -19.96
N LYS A 426 0.61 -27.09 -18.81
CA LYS A 426 0.19 -28.21 -17.96
C LYS A 426 -0.24 -27.73 -16.59
N ALA A 427 -1.27 -28.33 -16.04
CA ALA A 427 -1.61 -28.25 -14.62
C ALA A 427 -1.18 -29.55 -13.93
N CYS A 428 -0.28 -29.45 -12.98
CA CYS A 428 0.22 -30.58 -12.20
C CYS A 428 -0.33 -30.53 -10.79
N PHE A 429 -0.89 -31.62 -10.33
CA PHE A 429 -1.50 -31.75 -9.01
C PHE A 429 -0.68 -32.74 -8.18
N SER A 430 -0.29 -32.35 -6.99
CA SER A 430 0.38 -33.23 -6.03
C SER A 430 -0.24 -33.08 -4.65
N SER A 431 -0.22 -34.14 -3.87
CA SER A 431 -0.60 -34.09 -2.46
C SER A 431 0.63 -34.35 -1.61
N GLY A 432 0.99 -33.43 -0.75
CA GLY A 432 2.06 -33.61 0.23
C GLY A 432 3.32 -34.23 -0.35
N ASN A 433 3.56 -35.52 -0.07
CA ASN A 433 4.73 -36.25 -0.49
C ASN A 433 4.51 -37.15 -1.74
N GLY A 434 3.40 -37.00 -2.43
CA GLY A 434 3.05 -37.81 -3.58
C GLY A 434 3.66 -37.33 -4.90
N ALA A 435 3.70 -38.20 -5.89
CA ALA A 435 4.08 -37.87 -7.25
C ALA A 435 3.04 -36.87 -7.84
N ALA A 436 3.52 -35.91 -8.58
CA ALA A 436 2.63 -34.98 -9.27
C ALA A 436 1.92 -35.66 -10.46
N VAL A 437 0.65 -35.39 -10.61
CA VAL A 437 -0.18 -35.77 -11.74
C VAL A 437 -0.44 -34.58 -12.60
N CYS A 438 -0.01 -34.60 -13.84
CA CYS A 438 -0.11 -33.46 -14.73
C CYS A 438 -1.14 -33.73 -15.85
N THR A 439 -1.89 -32.70 -16.21
CA THR A 439 -2.79 -32.68 -17.37
C THR A 439 -2.43 -31.53 -18.30
N ASN A 440 -2.41 -31.80 -19.59
CA ASN A 440 -2.21 -30.76 -20.59
C ASN A 440 -3.44 -29.84 -20.63
N ILE A 441 -3.16 -28.54 -20.60
CA ILE A 441 -4.15 -27.50 -20.82
C ILE A 441 -4.02 -27.12 -22.28
N THR A 442 -4.67 -27.87 -23.16
CA THR A 442 -4.64 -27.58 -24.61
C THR A 442 -5.78 -26.64 -24.96
N ASP A 443 -5.56 -25.77 -25.94
CA ASP A 443 -6.63 -25.03 -26.58
C ASP A 443 -7.66 -26.03 -27.13
N GLY A 444 -8.91 -25.84 -26.74
CA GLY A 444 -10.01 -26.58 -27.34
C GLY A 444 -10.02 -26.29 -28.83
N GLY A 445 -9.37 -27.15 -29.58
CA GLY A 445 -9.51 -27.12 -31.03
C GLY A 445 -10.99 -27.21 -31.34
N GLN A 446 -11.46 -26.26 -32.13
CA GLN A 446 -12.80 -26.33 -32.74
C GLN A 446 -13.00 -27.68 -33.40
N GLN A 447 -13.99 -28.38 -33.01
CA GLN A 447 -14.77 -29.26 -33.89
C GLN A 447 -16.18 -28.70 -33.94
#